data_8efd36e0fd491935e210f5d1b4ca090b
#
_entry.id   8efd36e0fd491935e210f5d1b4ca090b
#
_cell.length_a   1.000
_cell.length_b   1.000
_cell.length_c   1.000
_cell.angle_alpha   90.00
_cell.angle_beta   90.00
_cell.angle_gamma   90.00
#
_symmetry.space_group_name_H-M   'P 1'
#
loop_
_entity.id
_entity.type
_entity.pdbx_description
1 polymer ?
#
loop_
_entity_poly.entity_id
_entity_poly.type
_entity_poly.pdbx_seq_one_letter_code
_entity_poly.pdbx_strand_id
1 'polypeptide(L)'
;MSESDFLTFSRDRARQKGILADKVELALSDETKFTRRGTLDFVDNVLDRSSGTIHARATVPNPELFLTPGEFARVRLVLGAAVPTLLVPDAAVLPDQSEHLVMTVSPDGTVVPKQVEIGDIRGGLRVIRSGLTPNDEVTIDGIPYARPGSKVAPQERAIRYAVAQGDD
;
A
#
# COMPACT_ATOMS: atom_id res chain seq x y z
N MET A 1 11.24 -14.46 -7.03
CA MET A 1 10.87 -13.65 -5.83
C MET A 1 12.15 -13.45 -5.01
N SER A 2 12.45 -12.23 -4.60
CA SER A 2 13.63 -11.94 -3.75
C SER A 2 13.46 -12.49 -2.33
N GLU A 3 14.57 -12.59 -1.59
CA GLU A 3 14.54 -13.02 -0.19
C GLU A 3 13.67 -12.08 0.68
N SER A 4 13.76 -10.76 0.47
CA SER A 4 12.95 -9.77 1.20
C SER A 4 11.46 -9.92 0.94
N ASP A 5 11.08 -10.17 -0.33
CA ASP A 5 9.69 -10.42 -0.70
C ASP A 5 9.18 -11.72 -0.08
N PHE A 6 10.01 -12.76 -0.05
CA PHE A 6 9.66 -14.02 0.58
C PHE A 6 9.46 -13.89 2.09
N LEU A 7 10.30 -13.12 2.78
CA LEU A 7 10.14 -12.89 4.21
C LEU A 7 8.84 -12.12 4.51
N THR A 8 8.49 -11.15 3.67
CA THR A 8 7.23 -10.42 3.77
C THR A 8 6.05 -11.37 3.55
N PHE A 9 6.08 -12.16 2.48
CA PHE A 9 5.07 -13.18 2.18
C PHE A 9 4.92 -14.19 3.33
N SER A 10 6.03 -14.68 3.88
CA SER A 10 6.00 -15.67 4.97
C SER A 10 5.40 -15.10 6.25
N ARG A 11 5.69 -13.83 6.58
CA ARG A 11 5.08 -13.13 7.73
C ARG A 11 3.59 -12.95 7.55
N ASP A 12 3.15 -12.54 6.37
CA ASP A 12 1.73 -12.35 6.08
C ASP A 12 0.98 -13.69 6.06
N ARG A 13 1.58 -14.74 5.52
CA ARG A 13 1.05 -16.09 5.58
C ARG A 13 0.88 -16.60 7.02
N ALA A 14 1.86 -16.33 7.88
CA ALA A 14 1.79 -16.71 9.28
C ALA A 14 0.65 -15.96 10.02
N ARG A 15 0.46 -14.67 9.72
CA ARG A 15 -0.64 -13.85 10.27
C ARG A 15 -2.01 -14.35 9.82
N GLN A 16 -2.14 -14.82 8.59
CA GLN A 16 -3.38 -15.31 8.01
C GLN A 16 -3.66 -16.80 8.25
N LYS A 17 -3.00 -17.43 9.23
CA LYS A 17 -3.15 -18.84 9.60
C LYS A 17 -2.96 -19.81 8.42
N GLY A 18 -2.03 -19.51 7.53
CA GLY A 18 -1.66 -20.41 6.44
C GLY A 18 -2.57 -20.37 5.21
N ILE A 19 -3.56 -19.50 5.18
CA ILE A 19 -4.30 -19.23 3.94
C ILE A 19 -3.32 -18.54 3.01
N LEU A 20 -2.96 -19.21 1.92
CA LEU A 20 -2.17 -18.61 0.85
C LEU A 20 -2.95 -17.41 0.30
N ALA A 21 -2.28 -16.31 0.08
CA ALA A 21 -2.76 -15.31 -0.86
C ALA A 21 -2.73 -15.99 -2.23
N ASP A 22 -3.78 -16.74 -2.54
CA ASP A 22 -3.84 -17.60 -3.72
C ASP A 22 -3.93 -16.80 -5.02
N LYS A 23 -4.01 -15.48 -4.91
CA LYS A 23 -4.25 -14.62 -6.07
C LYS A 23 -2.95 -14.03 -6.57
N VAL A 24 -2.64 -14.36 -7.81
CA VAL A 24 -1.60 -13.69 -8.57
C VAL A 24 -2.23 -12.91 -9.72
N GLU A 25 -1.61 -11.81 -10.06
CA GLU A 25 -1.95 -11.01 -11.23
C GLU A 25 -0.75 -10.98 -12.16
N LEU A 26 -1.00 -11.08 -13.46
CA LEU A 26 0.02 -11.19 -14.48
C LEU A 26 -0.16 -10.12 -15.54
N ALA A 27 0.96 -9.51 -15.93
CA ALA A 27 1.07 -8.62 -17.07
C ALA A 27 2.24 -9.06 -17.96
N LEU A 28 2.05 -9.06 -19.26
CA LEU A 28 3.12 -9.29 -20.22
C LEU A 28 4.08 -8.09 -20.28
N SER A 29 5.20 -8.24 -20.95
CA SER A 29 6.27 -7.24 -21.01
C SER A 29 5.83 -5.92 -21.67
N ASP A 30 4.88 -5.97 -22.59
CA ASP A 30 4.30 -4.85 -23.32
C ASP A 30 3.07 -4.23 -22.65
N GLU A 31 2.53 -4.87 -21.61
CA GLU A 31 1.35 -4.41 -20.89
C GLU A 31 1.74 -3.54 -19.69
N THR A 32 1.02 -2.47 -19.46
CA THR A 32 1.16 -1.62 -18.27
C THR A 32 0.27 -2.07 -17.12
N LYS A 33 -0.82 -2.77 -17.42
CA LYS A 33 -1.82 -3.24 -16.46
C LYS A 33 -1.73 -4.74 -16.24
N PHE A 34 -2.00 -5.18 -15.02
CA PHE A 34 -2.14 -6.59 -14.67
C PHE A 34 -3.57 -7.04 -14.98
N THR A 35 -3.78 -7.61 -16.14
CA THR A 35 -5.12 -7.95 -16.65
C THR A 35 -5.51 -9.40 -16.43
N ARG A 36 -4.52 -10.29 -16.22
CA ARG A 36 -4.75 -11.73 -16.06
C ARG A 36 -4.59 -12.12 -14.61
N ARG A 37 -5.48 -12.98 -14.15
CA ARG A 37 -5.49 -13.50 -12.78
C ARG A 37 -5.18 -14.98 -12.77
N GLY A 38 -4.46 -15.41 -11.75
CA GLY A 38 -4.10 -16.80 -11.53
C GLY A 38 -4.07 -17.15 -10.06
N THR A 39 -3.64 -18.37 -9.79
CA THR A 39 -3.53 -18.94 -8.45
C THR A 39 -2.10 -19.35 -8.19
N LEU A 40 -1.56 -18.99 -7.03
CA LEU A 40 -0.25 -19.43 -6.57
C LEU A 40 -0.36 -20.89 -6.08
N ASP A 41 0.31 -21.82 -6.77
CA ASP A 41 0.22 -23.25 -6.47
C ASP A 41 1.35 -23.72 -5.57
N PHE A 42 2.52 -23.08 -5.71
CA PHE A 42 3.73 -23.55 -5.05
C PHE A 42 4.70 -22.40 -4.79
N VAL A 43 5.34 -22.44 -3.62
CA VAL A 43 6.48 -21.59 -3.28
C VAL A 43 7.54 -22.52 -2.72
N ASP A 44 8.74 -22.46 -3.28
CA ASP A 44 9.88 -23.25 -2.83
C ASP A 44 10.27 -22.85 -1.40
N ASN A 45 10.78 -23.79 -0.65
CA ASN A 45 11.34 -23.59 0.69
C ASN A 45 12.86 -23.44 0.68
N VAL A 46 13.49 -23.48 -0.51
CA VAL A 46 14.92 -23.37 -0.70
C VAL A 46 15.27 -22.09 -1.46
N LEU A 47 16.15 -21.31 -0.85
CA LEU A 47 16.75 -20.15 -1.50
C LEU A 47 17.86 -20.59 -2.46
N ASP A 48 17.76 -20.20 -3.72
CA ASP A 48 18.88 -20.30 -4.64
C ASP A 48 19.96 -19.28 -4.25
N ARG A 49 21.06 -19.79 -3.72
CA ARG A 49 22.16 -18.96 -3.19
C ARG A 49 22.92 -18.20 -4.26
N SER A 50 22.87 -18.65 -5.51
CA SER A 50 23.56 -18.00 -6.64
C SER A 50 22.84 -16.74 -7.11
N SER A 51 21.53 -16.76 -7.11
CA SER A 51 20.66 -15.66 -7.58
C SER A 51 20.01 -14.87 -6.44
N GLY A 52 20.04 -15.37 -5.19
CA GLY A 52 19.34 -14.77 -4.06
C GLY A 52 17.81 -14.81 -4.22
N THR A 53 17.30 -15.77 -5.00
CA THR A 53 15.88 -15.87 -5.33
C THR A 53 15.24 -17.15 -4.84
N ILE A 54 13.92 -17.11 -4.70
CA ILE A 54 13.07 -18.26 -4.38
C ILE A 54 12.12 -18.50 -5.53
N HIS A 55 11.99 -19.76 -5.94
CA HIS A 55 11.07 -20.13 -7.00
C HIS A 55 9.64 -20.20 -6.46
N ALA A 56 8.71 -19.66 -7.24
CA ALA A 56 7.30 -19.78 -7.01
C ALA A 56 6.61 -20.15 -8.33
N ARG A 57 5.53 -20.91 -8.24
CA ARG A 57 4.73 -21.33 -9.40
C ARG A 57 3.29 -20.91 -9.22
N ALA A 58 2.71 -20.39 -10.28
CA ALA A 58 1.30 -20.03 -10.34
C ALA A 58 0.67 -20.58 -11.62
N THR A 59 -0.60 -20.96 -11.53
CA THR A 59 -1.43 -21.34 -12.67
C THR A 59 -2.29 -20.16 -13.10
N VAL A 60 -2.21 -19.80 -14.39
CA VAL A 60 -3.00 -18.73 -15.00
C VAL A 60 -3.81 -19.34 -16.15
N PRO A 61 -5.15 -19.13 -16.22
CA PRO A 61 -5.96 -19.59 -17.34
C PRO A 61 -5.52 -18.93 -18.66
N ASN A 62 -5.44 -19.75 -19.72
CA ASN A 62 -5.06 -19.29 -21.06
C ASN A 62 -6.05 -19.84 -22.13
N PRO A 63 -7.35 -19.47 -22.05
CA PRO A 63 -8.36 -20.04 -22.95
C PRO A 63 -8.18 -19.63 -24.41
N GLU A 64 -7.61 -18.46 -24.64
CA GLU A 64 -7.37 -17.92 -25.98
C GLU A 64 -6.01 -18.32 -26.57
N LEU A 65 -5.24 -19.14 -25.83
CA LEU A 65 -3.88 -19.55 -26.19
C LEU A 65 -2.93 -18.38 -26.51
N PHE A 66 -3.21 -17.23 -25.92
CA PHE A 66 -2.42 -16.01 -26.10
C PHE A 66 -1.06 -16.07 -25.41
N LEU A 67 -1.00 -16.71 -24.24
CA LEU A 67 0.25 -16.88 -23.49
C LEU A 67 1.07 -18.01 -24.12
N THR A 68 2.29 -17.69 -24.55
CA THR A 68 3.19 -18.65 -25.18
C THR A 68 4.29 -19.10 -24.21
N PRO A 69 4.63 -20.39 -24.17
CA PRO A 69 5.74 -20.88 -23.36
C PRO A 69 7.06 -20.20 -23.70
N GLY A 70 7.78 -19.74 -22.68
CA GLY A 70 9.06 -19.02 -22.82
C GLY A 70 8.95 -17.51 -22.81
N GLU A 71 7.76 -16.95 -22.75
CA GLU A 71 7.55 -15.50 -22.61
C GLU A 71 7.85 -15.02 -21.19
N PHE A 72 8.38 -13.81 -21.11
CA PHE A 72 8.56 -13.11 -19.83
C PHE A 72 7.26 -12.39 -19.44
N ALA A 73 6.91 -12.53 -18.19
CA ALA A 73 5.77 -11.84 -17.60
C ALA A 73 6.13 -11.24 -16.25
N ARG A 74 5.50 -10.12 -15.93
CA ARG A 74 5.53 -9.56 -14.58
C ARG A 74 4.40 -10.19 -13.79
N VAL A 75 4.73 -10.66 -12.59
CA VAL A 75 3.77 -11.29 -11.70
C VAL A 75 3.69 -10.46 -10.42
N ARG A 76 2.48 -10.10 -10.03
CA ARG A 76 2.17 -9.47 -8.76
C ARG A 76 1.46 -10.48 -7.87
N LEU A 77 1.99 -10.68 -6.68
CA LEU A 77 1.35 -11.49 -5.66
C LEU A 77 0.50 -10.57 -4.79
N VAL A 78 -0.80 -10.86 -4.71
CA VAL A 78 -1.72 -10.12 -3.83
C VAL A 78 -1.62 -10.71 -2.43
N LEU A 79 -0.95 -10.00 -1.54
CA LEU A 79 -0.79 -10.40 -0.14
C LEU A 79 -1.94 -9.83 0.69
N GLY A 80 -2.76 -10.72 1.22
CA GLY A 80 -3.80 -10.38 2.19
C GLY A 80 -5.11 -9.84 1.62
N ALA A 81 -6.10 -9.74 2.50
CA ALA A 81 -7.34 -9.03 2.22
C ALA A 81 -7.09 -7.51 2.24
N ALA A 82 -7.88 -6.76 1.46
CA ALA A 82 -7.88 -5.30 1.55
C ALA A 82 -8.17 -4.87 2.99
N VAL A 83 -7.25 -4.16 3.60
CA VAL A 83 -7.41 -3.61 4.94
C VAL A 83 -7.82 -2.14 4.80
N PRO A 84 -8.94 -1.71 5.39
CA PRO A 84 -9.28 -0.31 5.45
C PRO A 84 -8.11 0.48 6.04
N THR A 85 -7.62 1.46 5.31
CA THR A 85 -6.44 2.22 5.70
C THR A 85 -6.72 3.71 5.53
N LEU A 86 -6.27 4.50 6.50
CA LEU A 86 -6.40 5.94 6.44
C LEU A 86 -5.40 6.52 5.44
N LEU A 87 -5.89 7.42 4.62
CA LEU A 87 -5.10 8.14 3.63
C LEU A 87 -5.22 9.64 3.90
N VAL A 88 -4.09 10.33 3.90
CA VAL A 88 -4.03 11.80 4.00
C VAL A 88 -3.21 12.35 2.83
N PRO A 89 -3.44 13.58 2.36
CA PRO A 89 -2.55 14.21 1.40
C PRO A 89 -1.10 14.17 1.89
N ASP A 90 -0.16 13.80 1.04
CA ASP A 90 1.25 13.71 1.44
C ASP A 90 1.78 15.04 1.99
N ALA A 91 1.29 16.16 1.47
CA ALA A 91 1.63 17.51 1.95
C ALA A 91 1.15 17.80 3.39
N ALA A 92 0.19 17.04 3.92
CA ALA A 92 -0.29 17.20 5.30
C ALA A 92 0.59 16.47 6.33
N VAL A 93 1.52 15.65 5.86
CA VAL A 93 2.47 14.93 6.71
C VAL A 93 3.74 15.76 6.86
N LEU A 94 4.02 16.17 8.07
CA LEU A 94 5.16 17.02 8.41
C LEU A 94 6.29 16.16 8.99
N PRO A 95 7.51 16.27 8.48
CA PRO A 95 8.65 15.63 9.12
C PRO A 95 9.05 16.40 10.38
N ASP A 96 9.27 15.67 11.47
CA ASP A 96 9.81 16.19 12.73
C ASP A 96 10.95 15.29 13.22
N GLN A 97 12.18 15.68 12.95
CA GLN A 97 13.40 14.91 13.23
C GLN A 97 13.32 13.48 12.64
N SER A 98 13.10 12.48 13.48
CA SER A 98 12.96 11.06 13.09
C SER A 98 11.51 10.58 13.00
N GLU A 99 10.55 11.46 13.26
CA GLU A 99 9.13 11.16 13.34
C GLU A 99 8.32 11.91 12.28
N HIS A 100 7.05 11.55 12.15
CA HIS A 100 6.12 12.25 11.27
C HIS A 100 4.92 12.72 12.07
N LEU A 101 4.51 13.96 11.83
CA LEU A 101 3.38 14.58 12.50
C LEU A 101 2.30 14.95 11.48
N VAL A 102 1.07 14.90 11.92
CA VAL A 102 -0.10 15.44 11.23
C VAL A 102 -0.81 16.40 12.17
N MET A 103 -1.13 17.60 11.69
CA MET A 103 -1.92 18.55 12.46
C MET A 103 -3.39 18.17 12.38
N THR A 104 -3.99 17.90 13.55
CA THR A 104 -5.42 17.61 13.67
C THR A 104 -6.13 18.76 14.38
N VAL A 105 -7.43 18.88 14.17
CA VAL A 105 -8.26 19.86 14.85
C VAL A 105 -9.18 19.12 15.82
N SER A 106 -9.12 19.51 17.09
CA SER A 106 -10.03 18.97 18.10
C SER A 106 -11.42 19.62 18.01
N PRO A 107 -12.46 19.03 18.61
CA PRO A 107 -13.85 19.55 18.54
C PRO A 107 -14.03 20.98 19.04
N ASP A 108 -13.12 21.47 19.87
CA ASP A 108 -13.10 22.86 20.36
C ASP A 108 -12.37 23.84 19.42
N GLY A 109 -11.91 23.34 18.24
CA GLY A 109 -11.20 24.12 17.24
C GLY A 109 -9.71 24.30 17.53
N THR A 110 -9.14 23.56 18.47
CA THR A 110 -7.71 23.69 18.82
C THR A 110 -6.87 22.76 17.94
N VAL A 111 -5.76 23.27 17.41
CA VAL A 111 -4.81 22.47 16.63
C VAL A 111 -3.95 21.61 17.54
N VAL A 112 -3.95 20.30 17.28
CA VAL A 112 -3.20 19.30 18.04
C VAL A 112 -2.31 18.50 17.10
N PRO A 113 -0.98 18.47 17.29
CA PRO A 113 -0.10 17.61 16.53
C PRO A 113 -0.30 16.14 16.96
N LYS A 114 -0.44 15.24 16.02
CA LYS A 114 -0.46 13.79 16.25
C LYS A 114 0.72 13.14 15.56
N GLN A 115 1.45 12.34 16.29
CA GLN A 115 2.50 11.50 15.73
C GLN A 115 1.88 10.35 14.95
N VAL A 116 2.40 10.08 13.75
CA VAL A 116 1.89 9.07 12.85
C VAL A 116 3.00 8.18 12.31
N GLU A 117 2.68 6.91 12.13
CA GLU A 117 3.47 6.00 11.30
C GLU A 117 2.98 6.06 9.86
N ILE A 118 3.89 6.35 8.96
CA ILE A 118 3.58 6.47 7.53
C ILE A 118 3.88 5.19 6.75
N GLY A 119 3.16 5.00 5.68
CA GLY A 119 3.42 3.97 4.66
C GLY A 119 3.71 4.59 3.29
N ASP A 120 3.39 3.87 2.24
CA ASP A 120 3.63 4.27 0.86
C ASP A 120 2.73 5.44 0.43
N ILE A 121 3.16 6.15 -0.63
CA ILE A 121 2.31 7.13 -1.32
C ILE A 121 1.53 6.42 -2.41
N ARG A 122 0.22 6.69 -2.46
CA ARG A 122 -0.67 6.18 -3.51
C ARG A 122 -1.53 7.32 -4.06
N GLY A 123 -1.38 7.64 -5.33
CA GLY A 123 -2.15 8.70 -5.98
C GLY A 123 -2.05 10.07 -5.28
N GLY A 124 -0.87 10.43 -4.76
CA GLY A 124 -0.64 11.69 -4.03
C GLY A 124 -1.09 11.68 -2.57
N LEU A 125 -1.63 10.56 -2.09
CA LEU A 125 -2.01 10.36 -0.70
C LEU A 125 -1.01 9.46 0.02
N ARG A 126 -0.70 9.78 1.25
CA ARG A 126 0.14 9.00 2.16
C ARG A 126 -0.70 8.02 2.95
N VAL A 127 -0.32 6.77 2.97
CA VAL A 127 -0.88 5.75 3.85
C VAL A 127 -0.47 6.06 5.30
N ILE A 128 -1.43 6.05 6.21
CA ILE A 128 -1.17 6.15 7.65
C ILE A 128 -1.41 4.79 8.29
N ARG A 129 -0.36 4.23 8.87
CA ARG A 129 -0.40 2.90 9.50
C ARG A 129 -0.92 2.96 10.92
N SER A 130 -0.56 4.03 11.65
CA SER A 130 -1.00 4.26 13.03
C SER A 130 -0.92 5.74 13.39
N GLY A 131 -1.55 6.13 14.52
CA GLY A 131 -1.53 7.50 15.05
C GLY A 131 -2.74 8.35 14.69
N LEU A 132 -3.58 7.95 13.72
CA LEU A 132 -4.85 8.60 13.40
C LEU A 132 -6.04 7.65 13.57
N THR A 133 -7.19 8.23 13.82
CA THR A 133 -8.49 7.56 13.81
C THR A 133 -9.37 8.07 12.66
N PRO A 134 -10.38 7.32 12.21
CA PRO A 134 -11.28 7.75 11.14
C PRO A 134 -12.05 9.06 11.43
N ASN A 135 -12.15 9.45 12.70
CA ASN A 135 -12.89 10.64 13.14
C ASN A 135 -11.99 11.87 13.34
N ASP A 136 -10.69 11.74 13.07
CA ASP A 136 -9.77 12.86 13.21
C ASP A 136 -9.91 13.82 12.04
N GLU A 137 -10.10 15.09 12.34
CA GLU A 137 -10.06 16.17 11.37
C GLU A 137 -8.61 16.57 11.11
N VAL A 138 -8.12 16.31 9.90
CA VAL A 138 -6.74 16.58 9.50
C VAL A 138 -6.64 17.89 8.75
N THR A 139 -5.72 18.75 9.16
CA THR A 139 -5.41 19.99 8.46
C THR A 139 -4.66 19.68 7.16
N ILE A 140 -5.27 19.95 6.01
CA ILE A 140 -4.68 19.72 4.68
C ILE A 140 -4.23 20.99 3.99
N ASP A 141 -4.76 22.14 4.42
CA ASP A 141 -4.44 23.46 3.88
C ASP A 141 -4.16 24.44 5.04
N GLY A 142 -3.38 25.48 4.79
CA GLY A 142 -3.05 26.45 5.84
C GLY A 142 -2.08 25.93 6.92
N ILE A 143 -1.38 24.83 6.67
CA ILE A 143 -0.47 24.19 7.62
C ILE A 143 0.52 25.19 8.28
N PRO A 144 1.12 26.15 7.56
CA PRO A 144 2.03 27.13 8.18
C PRO A 144 1.37 28.00 9.28
N TYR A 145 0.05 28.11 9.25
CA TYR A 145 -0.73 28.89 10.23
C TYR A 145 -1.32 28.00 11.33
N ALA A 146 -1.40 26.69 11.11
CA ALA A 146 -1.89 25.71 12.07
C ALA A 146 -0.82 25.38 13.14
N ARG A 147 -0.53 26.34 14.02
CA ARG A 147 0.43 26.12 15.11
C ARG A 147 -0.19 25.30 16.23
N PRO A 148 0.54 24.36 16.86
CA PRO A 148 0.07 23.63 18.03
C PRO A 148 -0.52 24.58 19.08
N GLY A 149 -1.75 24.27 19.54
CA GLY A 149 -2.46 25.07 20.54
C GLY A 149 -3.20 26.30 19.99
N SER A 150 -3.05 26.65 18.70
CA SER A 150 -3.84 27.74 18.11
C SER A 150 -5.28 27.31 17.88
N LYS A 151 -6.21 28.26 17.95
CA LYS A 151 -7.62 28.04 17.58
C LYS A 151 -7.82 28.38 16.12
N VAL A 152 -8.47 27.49 15.42
CA VAL A 152 -8.83 27.63 14.00
C VAL A 152 -10.32 27.38 13.78
N ALA A 153 -10.86 27.94 12.71
CA ALA A 153 -12.19 27.61 12.24
C ALA A 153 -12.04 26.69 11.03
N PRO A 154 -12.23 25.37 11.18
CA PRO A 154 -12.04 24.42 10.09
C PRO A 154 -13.11 24.63 9.02
N GLN A 155 -12.72 24.49 7.76
CA GLN A 155 -13.62 24.35 6.64
C GLN A 155 -13.43 22.95 6.07
N GLU A 156 -14.49 22.16 6.06
CA GLU A 156 -14.45 20.83 5.51
C GLU A 156 -14.16 20.87 4.00
N ARG A 157 -13.24 20.03 3.58
CA ARG A 157 -12.92 19.83 2.18
C ARG A 157 -12.85 18.34 1.85
N ALA A 158 -13.58 17.95 0.83
CA ALA A 158 -13.52 16.58 0.34
C ALA A 158 -12.17 16.30 -0.34
N ILE A 159 -11.45 15.31 0.13
CA ILE A 159 -10.28 14.76 -0.54
C ILE A 159 -10.78 13.76 -1.59
N ARG A 160 -10.52 14.02 -2.86
CA ARG A 160 -10.80 13.07 -3.93
C ARG A 160 -9.55 12.23 -4.17
N TYR A 161 -9.65 10.94 -3.95
CA TYR A 161 -8.64 10.00 -4.40
C TYR A 161 -8.73 9.88 -5.92
N ALA A 162 -7.79 10.48 -6.61
CA ALA A 162 -7.59 10.16 -8.01
C ALA A 162 -6.87 8.81 -8.05
N VAL A 163 -7.62 7.73 -8.25
CA VAL A 163 -7.02 6.47 -8.69
C VAL A 163 -6.29 6.80 -9.98
N ALA A 164 -4.97 6.94 -9.92
CA ALA A 164 -4.17 6.96 -11.13
C ALA A 164 -4.53 5.68 -11.87
N GLN A 165 -5.07 5.81 -13.07
CA GLN A 165 -5.43 4.68 -13.94
C GLN A 165 -4.14 3.89 -14.25
N GLY A 166 -3.67 3.08 -13.32
CA GLY A 166 -2.41 2.36 -13.43
C GLY A 166 -2.06 1.50 -12.22
N ASP A 167 -2.79 1.65 -11.10
CA ASP A 167 -2.54 0.87 -9.88
C ASP A 167 -3.57 -0.26 -9.64
N ASP A 168 -4.42 -0.57 -10.64
CA ASP A 168 -5.25 -1.77 -10.65
C ASP A 168 -4.56 -2.92 -11.40
#